data_20d0fc20c8cece83579f55f4b27cfbe5
#
_entry.id   20d0fc20c8cece83579f55f4b27cfbe5
#
_cell.length_a   1.000
_cell.length_b   1.000
_cell.length_c   1.000
_cell.angle_alpha   90.00
_cell.angle_beta   90.00
_cell.angle_gamma   90.00
#
_symmetry.space_group_name_H-M   'P 1'
#
loop_
_entity.id
_entity.type
_entity.pdbx_description
1 polymer ?
#
loop_
_entity_poly.entity_id
_entity_poly.type
_entity_poly.pdbx_seq_one_letter_code
_entity_poly.pdbx_strand_id
1 'polypeptide(L)'
;MGKTKTALSYYTEINDFLASIPWPARTSNPDFYCLRLKPLNQEAVSVYRSPFKRSFYFFALFFNSGKIEVNYGDQTVQNPDSYLVFHSPNLVYSFAHNNALEGYVIYFKPEAFSFFKPDFHQQFQLFDLLHTNLFKFGHAMFNQLAPHFEAVIAAYERSNRSQHIEARLKLLGLLYHLEDFALETRKDIRLTTTQQILLNKFIQLIDSHYIHKRTVKEYAELLSVTANYLSQSVKQVSGRNALTFIAERLATEAKSLLLYTNFEIAEIGYQLNFSDPTNFGKFFKKQVGLSPSAFRKHPR
;
A
#
# COMPACT_ATOMS: atom_id res chain seq x y z
N MET A 1 -32.22 -17.57 3.18
CA MET A 1 -31.93 -16.17 2.80
C MET A 1 -30.49 -16.11 2.29
N GLY A 2 -30.32 -16.00 0.99
CA GLY A 2 -28.99 -15.98 0.34
C GLY A 2 -28.27 -14.69 0.70
N LYS A 3 -27.09 -14.81 1.32
CA LYS A 3 -26.17 -13.67 1.50
C LYS A 3 -25.69 -13.26 0.11
N THR A 4 -26.22 -12.16 -0.42
CA THR A 4 -25.65 -11.47 -1.59
C THR A 4 -24.20 -11.15 -1.27
N LYS A 5 -23.25 -11.80 -1.95
CA LYS A 5 -21.83 -11.46 -1.84
C LYS A 5 -21.65 -10.04 -2.35
N THR A 6 -21.57 -9.08 -1.45
CA THR A 6 -21.23 -7.70 -1.80
C THR A 6 -19.83 -7.74 -2.45
N ALA A 7 -19.73 -7.25 -3.68
CA ALA A 7 -18.47 -7.21 -4.40
C ALA A 7 -17.47 -6.35 -3.60
N LEU A 8 -16.23 -6.84 -3.43
CA LEU A 8 -15.16 -6.13 -2.74
C LEU A 8 -14.82 -4.87 -3.54
N SER A 9 -15.01 -3.70 -2.95
CA SER A 9 -14.65 -2.42 -3.57
C SER A 9 -13.12 -2.31 -3.71
N TYR A 10 -12.64 -1.81 -4.86
CA TYR A 10 -11.23 -1.61 -5.15
C TYR A 10 -10.97 -0.22 -5.71
N TYR A 11 -10.13 0.55 -5.03
CA TYR A 11 -9.80 1.91 -5.39
C TYR A 11 -8.36 2.00 -5.89
N THR A 12 -8.18 2.49 -7.10
CA THR A 12 -6.87 2.73 -7.73
C THR A 12 -6.43 4.18 -7.61
N GLU A 13 -7.38 5.09 -7.48
CA GLU A 13 -7.15 6.52 -7.35
C GLU A 13 -7.51 7.03 -5.96
N ILE A 14 -6.69 7.94 -5.42
CA ILE A 14 -6.91 8.54 -4.10
C ILE A 14 -8.25 9.28 -4.08
N ASN A 15 -8.57 10.05 -5.12
CA ASN A 15 -9.81 10.81 -5.19
C ASN A 15 -11.06 9.94 -5.28
N ASP A 16 -11.01 8.78 -5.93
CA ASP A 16 -12.13 7.84 -5.99
C ASP A 16 -12.42 7.25 -4.62
N PHE A 17 -11.35 6.93 -3.86
CA PHE A 17 -11.49 6.50 -2.49
C PHE A 17 -12.08 7.62 -1.60
N LEU A 18 -11.56 8.86 -1.69
CA LEU A 18 -12.08 9.99 -0.93
C LEU A 18 -13.54 10.31 -1.27
N ALA A 19 -13.97 10.11 -2.53
CA ALA A 19 -15.37 10.25 -2.93
C ALA A 19 -16.28 9.21 -2.29
N SER A 20 -15.74 8.07 -1.91
CA SER A 20 -16.49 6.95 -1.35
C SER A 20 -16.73 7.04 0.16
N ILE A 21 -16.07 7.96 0.84
CA ILE A 21 -16.21 8.25 2.26
C ILE A 21 -16.87 9.63 2.44
N PRO A 22 -17.55 9.91 3.56
CA PRO A 22 -18.19 11.20 3.82
C PRO A 22 -17.16 12.30 4.11
N TRP A 23 -16.22 12.50 3.19
CA TRP A 23 -15.13 13.46 3.30
C TRP A 23 -15.13 14.37 2.08
N PRO A 24 -15.28 15.70 2.25
CA PRO A 24 -15.43 16.62 1.11
C PRO A 24 -14.11 16.91 0.38
N ALA A 25 -12.98 16.63 1.02
CA ALA A 25 -11.68 17.00 0.48
C ALA A 25 -11.29 16.15 -0.75
N ARG A 26 -10.60 16.79 -1.67
CA ARG A 26 -10.00 16.21 -2.87
C ARG A 26 -8.56 16.71 -3.01
N THR A 27 -7.73 15.94 -3.68
CA THR A 27 -6.37 16.33 -3.99
C THR A 27 -6.21 16.66 -5.48
N SER A 28 -5.41 17.68 -5.77
CA SER A 28 -4.93 17.95 -7.14
C SER A 28 -3.71 17.10 -7.51
N ASN A 29 -3.06 16.46 -6.50
CA ASN A 29 -1.94 15.56 -6.72
C ASN A 29 -2.43 14.11 -6.70
N PRO A 30 -2.38 13.37 -7.82
CA PRO A 30 -2.91 12.01 -7.89
C PRO A 30 -2.10 11.00 -7.07
N ASP A 31 -0.84 11.31 -6.74
CA ASP A 31 0.10 10.37 -6.16
C ASP A 31 0.37 10.59 -4.67
N PHE A 32 -0.05 11.75 -4.14
CA PHE A 32 0.21 12.12 -2.75
C PHE A 32 -0.88 13.02 -2.18
N TYR A 33 -1.40 12.67 -1.02
CA TYR A 33 -2.38 13.44 -0.27
C TYR A 33 -2.19 13.27 1.23
N CYS A 34 -2.23 14.36 1.97
CA CYS A 34 -2.25 14.34 3.42
C CYS A 34 -3.20 15.40 3.99
N LEU A 35 -3.76 15.09 5.15
CA LEU A 35 -4.70 15.97 5.83
C LEU A 35 -4.68 15.82 7.34
N ARG A 36 -5.13 16.86 8.02
CA ARG A 36 -5.53 16.82 9.43
C ARG A 36 -7.01 16.43 9.53
N LEU A 37 -7.28 15.41 10.32
CA LEU A 37 -8.64 15.12 10.75
C LEU A 37 -8.96 15.91 12.02
N LYS A 38 -10.06 16.63 11.97
CA LYS A 38 -10.65 17.30 13.13
C LYS A 38 -12.02 16.71 13.41
N PRO A 39 -12.47 16.65 14.65
CA PRO A 39 -13.81 16.20 14.97
C PRO A 39 -14.83 17.02 14.19
N LEU A 40 -15.77 16.35 13.55
CA LEU A 40 -16.90 17.05 12.95
C LEU A 40 -17.86 17.44 14.08
N ASN A 41 -18.21 18.73 14.15
CA ASN A 41 -19.14 19.30 15.14
C ASN A 41 -20.60 18.81 15.00
N GLN A 42 -20.83 17.67 14.36
CA GLN A 42 -22.14 17.08 14.18
C GLN A 42 -22.29 15.86 15.08
N GLU A 43 -23.53 15.56 15.49
CA GLU A 43 -23.87 14.37 16.27
C GLU A 43 -23.15 13.13 15.78
N ALA A 44 -22.72 12.27 16.71
CA ALA A 44 -21.88 11.11 16.48
C ALA A 44 -22.48 10.14 15.44
N VAL A 45 -22.30 10.43 14.17
CA VAL A 45 -22.66 9.53 13.08
C VAL A 45 -21.61 8.42 13.03
N SER A 46 -22.05 7.19 13.27
CA SER A 46 -21.20 6.03 13.08
C SER A 46 -20.94 5.82 11.57
N VAL A 47 -19.70 5.89 11.17
CA VAL A 47 -19.27 5.57 9.80
C VAL A 47 -18.85 4.11 9.76
N TYR A 48 -19.62 3.28 9.09
CA TYR A 48 -19.24 1.91 8.79
C TYR A 48 -18.77 1.79 7.34
N ARG A 49 -17.68 1.11 7.13
CA ARG A 49 -17.16 0.77 5.82
C ARG A 49 -17.07 -0.73 5.65
N SER A 50 -17.81 -1.28 4.69
CA SER A 50 -17.69 -2.68 4.28
C SER A 50 -16.27 -2.97 3.77
N PRO A 51 -15.81 -4.25 3.77
CA PRO A 51 -14.49 -4.61 3.31
C PRO A 51 -14.17 -4.04 1.94
N PHE A 52 -13.00 -3.43 1.81
CA PHE A 52 -12.48 -2.84 0.58
C PHE A 52 -10.95 -3.00 0.53
N LYS A 53 -10.36 -2.66 -0.61
CA LYS A 53 -8.93 -2.54 -0.82
C LYS A 53 -8.60 -1.33 -1.68
N ARG A 54 -7.32 -0.90 -1.65
CA ARG A 54 -6.80 0.18 -2.47
C ARG A 54 -5.40 -0.15 -2.99
N SER A 55 -4.98 0.45 -4.11
CA SER A 55 -3.68 0.19 -4.75
C SER A 55 -2.55 1.07 -4.22
N PHE A 56 -2.81 1.94 -3.26
CA PHE A 56 -1.87 2.90 -2.72
C PHE A 56 -1.68 2.74 -1.21
N TYR A 57 -0.56 3.24 -0.73
CA TYR A 57 -0.20 3.23 0.68
C TYR A 57 -1.05 4.20 1.49
N PHE A 58 -1.22 3.85 2.74
CA PHE A 58 -1.86 4.67 3.74
C PHE A 58 -1.17 4.49 5.07
N PHE A 59 -0.98 5.60 5.77
CA PHE A 59 -0.75 5.54 7.19
C PHE A 59 -1.37 6.74 7.90
N ALA A 60 -1.61 6.58 9.17
CA ALA A 60 -2.29 7.57 9.96
C ALA A 60 -1.88 7.50 11.42
N LEU A 61 -1.83 8.66 12.05
CA LEU A 61 -1.69 8.84 13.47
C LEU A 61 -3.01 9.39 14.01
N PHE A 62 -3.69 8.61 14.84
CA PHE A 62 -4.96 8.97 15.44
C PHE A 62 -4.86 9.10 16.96
N PHE A 63 -5.64 10.01 17.50
CA PHE A 63 -5.82 10.13 18.92
C PHE A 63 -7.28 10.51 19.23
N ASN A 64 -7.72 10.34 20.49
CA ASN A 64 -9.14 10.50 20.87
C ASN A 64 -10.07 9.76 19.90
N SER A 65 -9.70 8.54 19.54
CA SER A 65 -10.37 7.82 18.46
C SER A 65 -11.84 7.46 18.77
N GLY A 66 -12.30 7.69 20.00
CA GLY A 66 -13.64 7.35 20.41
C GLY A 66 -13.92 5.86 20.27
N LYS A 67 -15.10 5.52 19.74
CA LYS A 67 -15.43 4.14 19.40
C LYS A 67 -14.95 3.85 17.98
N ILE A 68 -13.95 3.02 17.85
CA ILE A 68 -13.42 2.53 16.57
C ILE A 68 -13.30 1.01 16.58
N GLU A 69 -13.64 0.41 15.46
CA GLU A 69 -13.42 -0.99 15.17
C GLU A 69 -12.79 -1.12 13.80
N VAL A 70 -11.67 -1.83 13.72
CA VAL A 70 -10.98 -2.13 12.46
C VAL A 70 -10.85 -3.63 12.32
N ASN A 71 -11.35 -4.18 11.22
CA ASN A 71 -11.36 -5.61 10.94
C ASN A 71 -10.37 -5.93 9.81
N TYR A 72 -9.47 -6.86 10.08
CA TYR A 72 -8.47 -7.42 9.15
C TYR A 72 -8.75 -8.92 8.98
N GLY A 73 -9.67 -9.27 8.08
CA GLY A 73 -10.10 -10.65 7.92
C GLY A 73 -10.86 -11.15 9.14
N ASP A 74 -10.26 -12.08 9.89
CA ASP A 74 -10.79 -12.68 11.12
C ASP A 74 -10.38 -11.96 12.40
N GLN A 75 -9.57 -10.93 12.29
CA GLN A 75 -9.02 -10.19 13.43
C GLN A 75 -9.65 -8.82 13.54
N THR A 76 -9.98 -8.44 14.78
CA THR A 76 -10.61 -7.16 15.10
C THR A 76 -9.79 -6.39 16.12
N VAL A 77 -9.52 -5.12 15.82
CA VAL A 77 -8.93 -4.16 16.76
C VAL A 77 -9.99 -3.18 17.18
N GLN A 78 -10.22 -3.05 18.49
CA GLN A 78 -11.26 -2.17 19.05
C GLN A 78 -10.67 -1.12 19.97
N ASN A 79 -11.26 0.06 19.91
CA ASN A 79 -11.13 1.18 20.86
C ASN A 79 -9.69 1.48 21.34
N PRO A 80 -8.69 1.64 20.45
CA PRO A 80 -7.42 2.17 20.88
C PRO A 80 -7.57 3.68 21.18
N ASP A 81 -7.02 4.16 22.29
CA ASP A 81 -7.03 5.60 22.63
C ASP A 81 -6.27 6.42 21.62
N SER A 82 -5.04 6.01 21.36
CA SER A 82 -4.17 6.56 20.32
C SER A 82 -3.49 5.43 19.58
N TYR A 83 -3.36 5.59 18.27
CA TYR A 83 -2.71 4.55 17.48
C TYR A 83 -2.11 5.10 16.19
N LEU A 84 -1.05 4.44 15.76
CA LEU A 84 -0.40 4.60 14.48
C LEU A 84 -0.73 3.38 13.64
N VAL A 85 -1.11 3.56 12.40
CA VAL A 85 -1.50 2.45 11.52
C VAL A 85 -0.91 2.64 10.13
N PHE A 86 -0.42 1.52 9.55
CA PHE A 86 0.15 1.45 8.21
C PHE A 86 -0.57 0.39 7.38
N HIS A 87 -1.01 0.77 6.19
CA HIS A 87 -1.63 -0.17 5.25
C HIS A 87 -0.88 -0.16 3.92
N SER A 88 -0.41 -1.32 3.55
CA SER A 88 0.14 -1.58 2.22
C SER A 88 -0.94 -1.58 1.15
N PRO A 89 -0.57 -1.37 -0.12
CA PRO A 89 -1.46 -1.62 -1.24
C PRO A 89 -2.08 -3.01 -1.19
N ASN A 90 -3.36 -3.07 -1.56
CA ASN A 90 -4.16 -4.29 -1.67
C ASN A 90 -4.49 -5.02 -0.35
N LEU A 91 -4.14 -4.46 0.80
CA LEU A 91 -4.65 -4.95 2.08
C LEU A 91 -6.19 -4.84 2.11
N VAL A 92 -6.85 -5.93 2.46
CA VAL A 92 -8.31 -5.96 2.63
C VAL A 92 -8.65 -5.72 4.09
N TYR A 93 -9.45 -4.70 4.36
CA TYR A 93 -9.93 -4.40 5.70
C TYR A 93 -11.27 -3.68 5.68
N SER A 94 -11.93 -3.64 6.81
CA SER A 94 -13.12 -2.83 7.05
C SER A 94 -12.95 -2.03 8.34
N PHE A 95 -13.70 -0.96 8.49
CA PHE A 95 -13.69 -0.18 9.72
C PHE A 95 -15.07 0.39 10.06
N ALA A 96 -15.27 0.63 11.33
CA ALA A 96 -16.35 1.44 11.87
C ALA A 96 -15.77 2.45 12.85
N HIS A 97 -16.16 3.70 12.77
CA HIS A 97 -15.76 4.74 13.72
C HIS A 97 -16.85 5.77 13.90
N ASN A 98 -16.83 6.48 15.02
CA ASN A 98 -17.64 7.68 15.22
C ASN A 98 -16.89 8.92 14.68
N ASN A 99 -17.59 10.06 14.63
CA ASN A 99 -17.06 11.32 14.10
C ASN A 99 -16.04 12.04 15.03
N ALA A 100 -15.67 11.43 16.15
CA ALA A 100 -14.71 12.00 17.09
C ALA A 100 -13.24 11.75 16.72
N LEU A 101 -12.97 11.11 15.57
CA LEU A 101 -11.64 10.75 15.14
C LEU A 101 -10.79 11.99 14.83
N GLU A 102 -9.70 12.16 15.57
CA GLU A 102 -8.71 13.23 15.36
C GLU A 102 -7.37 12.64 14.97
N GLY A 103 -6.59 13.39 14.20
CA GLY A 103 -5.24 12.97 13.85
C GLY A 103 -4.76 13.42 12.48
N TYR A 104 -3.88 12.63 11.94
CA TYR A 104 -3.21 12.90 10.67
C TYR A 104 -3.33 11.69 9.76
N VAL A 105 -3.65 11.93 8.50
CA VAL A 105 -3.81 10.88 7.49
C VAL A 105 -2.95 11.19 6.28
N ILE A 106 -2.25 10.19 5.77
CA ILE A 106 -1.38 10.30 4.60
C ILE A 106 -1.67 9.13 3.66
N TYR A 107 -1.90 9.49 2.39
CA TYR A 107 -2.05 8.56 1.26
C TYR A 107 -0.94 8.84 0.25
N PHE A 108 -0.32 7.81 -0.28
CA PHE A 108 0.68 7.97 -1.33
C PHE A 108 0.80 6.75 -2.22
N LYS A 109 1.17 6.98 -3.47
CA LYS A 109 1.56 5.95 -4.42
C LYS A 109 3.09 5.85 -4.48
N PRO A 110 3.70 4.70 -4.86
CA PRO A 110 5.14 4.58 -5.06
C PRO A 110 5.71 5.65 -6.02
N GLU A 111 4.92 6.06 -7.00
CA GLU A 111 5.25 7.08 -7.99
C GLU A 111 5.56 8.45 -7.36
N ALA A 112 5.01 8.73 -6.19
CA ALA A 112 5.34 9.93 -5.41
C ALA A 112 6.83 10.02 -5.07
N PHE A 113 7.53 8.89 -5.02
CA PHE A 113 8.95 8.77 -4.71
C PHE A 113 9.80 8.31 -5.89
N SER A 114 9.36 8.56 -7.13
CA SER A 114 10.08 8.18 -8.35
C SER A 114 11.53 8.69 -8.40
N PHE A 115 11.82 9.80 -7.73
CA PHE A 115 13.16 10.37 -7.59
C PHE A 115 14.08 9.57 -6.64
N PHE A 116 13.52 8.77 -5.74
CA PHE A 116 14.28 7.97 -4.76
C PHE A 116 14.10 6.46 -4.98
N LYS A 117 13.02 6.04 -5.63
CA LYS A 117 12.66 4.63 -5.90
C LYS A 117 12.83 3.68 -4.70
N PRO A 118 12.33 3.98 -3.52
CA PRO A 118 12.39 3.03 -2.44
C PRO A 118 11.50 1.84 -2.76
N ASP A 119 12.03 0.63 -2.57
CA ASP A 119 11.17 -0.54 -2.42
C ASP A 119 10.55 -0.50 -1.03
N PHE A 120 9.35 0.05 -0.92
CA PHE A 120 8.69 0.29 0.36
C PHE A 120 8.50 -0.98 1.18
N HIS A 121 8.30 -2.13 0.54
CA HIS A 121 8.14 -3.39 1.25
C HIS A 121 9.45 -3.91 1.84
N GLN A 122 10.57 -3.68 1.15
CA GLN A 122 11.89 -4.06 1.63
C GLN A 122 12.47 -3.00 2.57
N GLN A 123 12.26 -1.73 2.26
CA GLN A 123 12.82 -0.60 2.98
C GLN A 123 12.11 -0.35 4.32
N PHE A 124 10.78 -0.47 4.34
CA PHE A 124 9.96 -0.15 5.51
C PHE A 124 9.12 -1.36 5.92
N GLN A 125 9.54 -2.03 6.97
CA GLN A 125 8.78 -3.12 7.58
C GLN A 125 7.43 -2.65 8.16
N LEU A 126 7.24 -1.34 8.32
CA LEU A 126 5.97 -0.70 8.66
C LEU A 126 4.83 -1.09 7.72
N PHE A 127 5.16 -1.40 6.46
CA PHE A 127 4.20 -1.77 5.42
C PHE A 127 4.23 -3.27 5.10
N ASP A 128 4.87 -4.09 5.94
CA ASP A 128 4.83 -5.52 5.70
C ASP A 128 3.39 -6.05 5.83
N LEU A 129 3.09 -7.09 5.07
CA LEU A 129 1.76 -7.71 5.06
C LEU A 129 1.61 -8.81 6.12
N LEU A 130 2.65 -9.06 6.94
CA LEU A 130 2.65 -10.06 8.03
C LEU A 130 1.90 -9.56 9.26
N HIS A 131 1.85 -8.24 9.42
CA HIS A 131 1.33 -7.62 10.62
C HIS A 131 0.21 -6.65 10.25
N THR A 132 -0.69 -6.39 11.15
CA THR A 132 -1.67 -5.31 10.97
C THR A 132 -1.02 -3.95 10.95
N ASN A 133 0.24 -3.87 11.39
CA ASN A 133 1.01 -2.63 11.51
C ASN A 133 0.19 -1.51 12.18
N LEU A 134 -0.51 -1.88 13.25
CA LEU A 134 -1.24 -1.00 14.12
C LEU A 134 -0.56 -0.99 15.49
N PHE A 135 -0.07 0.18 15.89
CA PHE A 135 0.67 0.40 17.13
C PHE A 135 -0.15 1.25 18.06
N LYS A 136 -0.55 0.69 19.21
CA LYS A 136 -1.28 1.41 20.27
C LYS A 136 -0.29 2.08 21.21
N PHE A 137 -0.61 3.27 21.66
CA PHE A 137 0.22 4.00 22.62
C PHE A 137 -0.60 5.04 23.39
N GLY A 138 0.01 5.61 24.43
CA GLY A 138 -0.62 6.66 25.22
C GLY A 138 -0.44 8.05 24.63
N HIS A 139 -1.14 9.01 25.18
CA HIS A 139 -1.18 10.40 24.71
C HIS A 139 0.21 11.10 24.68
N ALA A 140 1.12 10.75 25.58
CA ALA A 140 2.47 11.29 25.58
C ALA A 140 3.24 11.01 24.28
N MET A 141 3.11 9.79 23.75
CA MET A 141 3.74 9.40 22.48
C MET A 141 3.08 10.10 21.29
N PHE A 142 1.75 10.30 21.31
CA PHE A 142 1.08 11.11 20.31
C PHE A 142 1.72 12.51 20.21
N ASN A 143 1.93 13.17 21.34
CA ASN A 143 2.53 14.51 21.38
C ASN A 143 3.97 14.55 20.84
N GLN A 144 4.71 13.46 20.94
CA GLN A 144 6.05 13.34 20.34
C GLN A 144 5.98 13.16 18.82
N LEU A 145 5.05 12.36 18.31
CA LEU A 145 4.94 12.05 16.89
C LEU A 145 4.22 13.13 16.08
N ALA A 146 3.22 13.79 16.67
CA ALA A 146 2.37 14.76 15.97
C ALA A 146 3.14 15.89 15.27
N PRO A 147 4.22 16.50 15.83
CA PRO A 147 4.99 17.53 15.14
C PRO A 147 5.64 17.07 13.83
N HIS A 148 6.02 15.80 13.71
CA HIS A 148 6.59 15.24 12.49
C HIS A 148 5.54 15.12 11.37
N PHE A 149 4.32 14.67 11.73
CA PHE A 149 3.19 14.66 10.79
C PHE A 149 2.80 16.08 10.38
N GLU A 150 2.76 16.99 11.34
CA GLU A 150 2.47 18.40 11.12
C GLU A 150 3.45 19.02 10.12
N ALA A 151 4.74 18.71 10.24
CA ALA A 151 5.76 19.22 9.32
C ALA A 151 5.53 18.74 7.86
N VAL A 152 5.05 17.50 7.66
CA VAL A 152 4.68 16.98 6.32
C VAL A 152 3.49 17.75 5.78
N ILE A 153 2.43 17.89 6.57
CA ILE A 153 1.18 18.53 6.16
C ILE A 153 1.40 20.02 5.89
N ALA A 154 2.12 20.72 6.75
CA ALA A 154 2.45 22.11 6.55
C ALA A 154 3.27 22.35 5.28
N ALA A 155 4.17 21.44 4.94
CA ALA A 155 4.88 21.48 3.65
C ALA A 155 3.94 21.21 2.48
N TYR A 156 2.98 20.31 2.61
CA TYR A 156 1.99 20.00 1.59
C TYR A 156 1.05 21.16 1.32
N GLU A 157 0.58 21.85 2.35
CA GLU A 157 -0.39 22.95 2.26
C GLU A 157 0.20 24.26 1.72
N ARG A 158 1.52 24.48 1.80
CA ARG A 158 2.20 25.70 1.30
C ARG A 158 2.18 25.88 -0.24
N SER A 159 1.61 25.01 -0.96
CA SER A 159 1.18 24.90 -2.36
C SER A 159 1.89 25.69 -3.48
N ASN A 160 3.11 25.30 -3.86
CA ASN A 160 3.75 25.57 -5.16
C ASN A 160 4.30 24.26 -5.75
N ARG A 161 4.59 24.18 -7.07
CA ARG A 161 5.04 22.95 -7.73
C ARG A 161 6.28 22.29 -7.13
N SER A 162 7.23 23.03 -6.59
CA SER A 162 8.42 22.51 -5.90
C SER A 162 8.15 21.97 -4.50
N GLN A 163 7.01 22.24 -3.93
CA GLN A 163 6.67 22.00 -2.52
C GLN A 163 6.18 20.59 -2.25
N HIS A 164 5.57 19.96 -3.24
CA HIS A 164 5.29 18.53 -3.11
C HIS A 164 6.59 17.73 -2.97
N ILE A 165 7.73 18.22 -3.46
CA ILE A 165 9.04 17.60 -3.23
C ILE A 165 9.45 17.74 -1.75
N GLU A 166 9.32 18.93 -1.16
CA GLU A 166 9.62 19.13 0.27
C GLU A 166 8.73 18.24 1.15
N ALA A 167 7.42 18.21 0.90
CA ALA A 167 6.50 17.35 1.64
C ALA A 167 6.86 15.86 1.52
N ARG A 168 7.26 15.41 0.33
CA ARG A 168 7.70 14.03 0.08
C ARG A 168 9.01 13.70 0.81
N LEU A 169 9.98 14.61 0.82
CA LEU A 169 11.24 14.42 1.57
C LEU A 169 10.98 14.37 3.07
N LYS A 170 10.10 15.23 3.60
CA LYS A 170 9.68 15.19 5.00
C LYS A 170 8.93 13.89 5.32
N LEU A 171 8.08 13.42 4.40
CA LEU A 171 7.40 12.13 4.54
C LEU A 171 8.41 10.98 4.59
N LEU A 172 9.42 10.99 3.71
CA LEU A 172 10.46 9.95 3.73
C LEU A 172 11.22 9.96 5.05
N GLY A 173 11.62 11.14 5.55
CA GLY A 173 12.26 11.27 6.86
C GLY A 173 11.36 10.79 8.01
N LEU A 174 10.06 11.09 7.96
CA LEU A 174 9.09 10.60 8.93
C LEU A 174 8.99 9.05 8.89
N LEU A 175 8.98 8.44 7.71
CA LEU A 175 8.93 6.98 7.59
C LEU A 175 10.15 6.29 8.23
N TYR A 176 11.36 6.82 8.03
CA TYR A 176 12.56 6.31 8.72
C TYR A 176 12.46 6.47 10.22
N HIS A 177 12.01 7.62 10.70
CA HIS A 177 11.83 7.85 12.15
C HIS A 177 10.80 6.87 12.75
N LEU A 178 9.72 6.60 12.04
CA LEU A 178 8.68 5.67 12.48
C LEU A 178 9.11 4.21 12.38
N GLU A 179 10.01 3.86 11.46
CA GLU A 179 10.59 2.52 11.37
C GLU A 179 11.37 2.18 12.64
N ASP A 180 12.22 3.08 13.11
CA ASP A 180 12.96 2.91 14.36
C ASP A 180 12.01 2.76 15.55
N PHE A 181 11.01 3.63 15.64
CA PHE A 181 9.96 3.54 16.66
C PHE A 181 9.21 2.20 16.63
N ALA A 182 8.83 1.72 15.44
CA ALA A 182 8.09 0.47 15.31
C ALA A 182 8.95 -0.75 15.70
N LEU A 183 10.23 -0.75 15.38
CA LEU A 183 11.16 -1.81 15.79
C LEU A 183 11.28 -1.93 17.30
N GLU A 184 11.26 -0.81 18.01
CA GLU A 184 11.29 -0.77 19.47
C GLU A 184 9.98 -1.24 20.11
N THR A 185 8.85 -0.91 19.47
CA THR A 185 7.49 -1.11 20.02
C THR A 185 6.88 -2.45 19.65
N ARG A 186 7.40 -3.16 18.65
CA ARG A 186 6.85 -4.41 18.07
C ARG A 186 6.61 -5.57 19.07
N LYS A 187 6.89 -5.41 20.32
CA LYS A 187 6.72 -6.48 21.33
C LYS A 187 5.27 -6.90 21.57
N ASP A 188 4.26 -6.11 21.18
CA ASP A 188 2.91 -6.27 21.74
C ASP A 188 1.77 -6.69 20.82
N ILE A 189 1.87 -6.60 19.49
CA ILE A 189 0.74 -7.00 18.63
C ILE A 189 1.22 -7.77 17.39
N ARG A 190 1.51 -9.05 17.56
CA ARG A 190 1.66 -9.98 16.42
C ARG A 190 0.32 -10.58 16.08
N LEU A 191 -0.38 -9.98 15.15
CA LEU A 191 -1.58 -10.57 14.54
C LEU A 191 -1.18 -11.27 13.23
N THR A 192 -0.45 -12.38 13.33
CA THR A 192 0.12 -13.02 12.16
C THR A 192 -0.52 -14.38 11.92
N THR A 193 -1.32 -14.51 10.87
CA THR A 193 -1.80 -15.82 10.43
C THR A 193 -0.74 -16.53 9.60
N THR A 194 -0.82 -17.86 9.54
CA THR A 194 0.06 -18.67 8.67
C THR A 194 0.00 -18.21 7.21
N GLN A 195 -1.18 -17.79 6.74
CA GLN A 195 -1.39 -17.28 5.38
C GLN A 195 -0.71 -15.92 5.13
N GLN A 196 -0.67 -15.05 6.13
CA GLN A 196 0.06 -13.77 6.04
C GLN A 196 1.57 -14.01 5.96
N ILE A 197 2.11 -14.91 6.78
CA ILE A 197 3.52 -15.33 6.72
C ILE A 197 3.84 -15.86 5.32
N LEU A 198 2.97 -16.73 4.79
CA LEU A 198 3.15 -17.31 3.47
C LEU A 198 3.14 -16.26 2.37
N LEU A 199 2.19 -15.31 2.42
CA LEU A 199 2.12 -14.21 1.45
C LEU A 199 3.40 -13.37 1.44
N ASN A 200 3.94 -13.00 2.59
CA ASN A 200 5.16 -12.19 2.64
C ASN A 200 6.39 -12.94 2.13
N LYS A 201 6.55 -14.20 2.54
CA LYS A 201 7.62 -15.04 1.98
C LYS A 201 7.50 -15.13 0.46
N PHE A 202 6.26 -15.25 -0.03
CA PHE A 202 6.00 -15.28 -1.47
C PHE A 202 6.41 -13.97 -2.16
N ILE A 203 6.06 -12.80 -1.58
CA ILE A 203 6.46 -11.50 -2.13
C ILE A 203 7.99 -11.34 -2.13
N GLN A 204 8.67 -11.68 -1.04
CA GLN A 204 10.13 -11.65 -0.97
C GLN A 204 10.79 -12.54 -2.01
N LEU A 205 10.25 -13.74 -2.25
CA LEU A 205 10.75 -14.64 -3.29
C LEU A 205 10.48 -14.10 -4.70
N ILE A 206 9.35 -13.40 -4.91
CA ILE A 206 9.10 -12.72 -6.18
C ILE A 206 10.19 -11.69 -6.44
N ASP A 207 10.50 -10.82 -5.48
CA ASP A 207 11.52 -9.79 -5.63
C ASP A 207 12.90 -10.36 -5.97
N SER A 208 13.21 -11.54 -5.44
CA SER A 208 14.48 -12.22 -5.69
C SER A 208 14.53 -13.03 -6.99
N HIS A 209 13.38 -13.48 -7.50
CA HIS A 209 13.34 -14.50 -8.57
C HIS A 209 12.48 -14.15 -9.78
N TYR A 210 11.80 -13.00 -9.82
CA TYR A 210 10.80 -12.63 -10.86
C TYR A 210 11.30 -12.71 -12.30
N ILE A 211 12.60 -12.59 -12.55
CA ILE A 211 13.16 -12.71 -13.89
C ILE A 211 13.10 -14.16 -14.39
N HIS A 212 13.39 -15.14 -13.53
CA HIS A 212 13.57 -16.53 -13.90
C HIS A 212 12.35 -17.42 -13.56
N LYS A 213 11.59 -17.06 -12.52
CA LYS A 213 10.41 -17.80 -12.06
C LYS A 213 9.14 -17.01 -12.33
N ARG A 214 8.19 -17.63 -13.05
CA ARG A 214 7.00 -16.93 -13.55
C ARG A 214 5.68 -17.60 -13.23
N THR A 215 5.72 -18.78 -12.63
CA THR A 215 4.53 -19.55 -12.30
C THR A 215 4.37 -19.69 -10.80
N VAL A 216 3.13 -19.73 -10.34
CA VAL A 216 2.83 -19.94 -8.92
C VAL A 216 3.40 -21.27 -8.41
N LYS A 217 3.51 -22.27 -9.29
CA LYS A 217 4.07 -23.59 -8.96
C LYS A 217 5.55 -23.47 -8.54
N GLU A 218 6.36 -22.75 -9.29
CA GLU A 218 7.78 -22.55 -8.98
C GLU A 218 8.00 -21.87 -7.62
N TYR A 219 7.16 -20.92 -7.25
CA TYR A 219 7.23 -20.28 -5.94
C TYR A 219 6.68 -21.17 -4.82
N ALA A 220 5.67 -21.96 -5.10
CA ALA A 220 5.13 -22.92 -4.15
C ALA A 220 6.17 -24.00 -3.78
N GLU A 221 6.96 -24.45 -4.76
CA GLU A 221 8.10 -25.35 -4.55
C GLU A 221 9.15 -24.72 -3.61
N LEU A 222 9.54 -23.46 -3.83
CA LEU A 222 10.46 -22.73 -2.93
C LEU A 222 9.91 -22.59 -1.51
N LEU A 223 8.61 -22.49 -1.36
CA LEU A 223 7.94 -22.34 -0.07
C LEU A 223 7.56 -23.69 0.58
N SER A 224 7.87 -24.81 -0.08
CA SER A 224 7.52 -26.16 0.36
C SER A 224 6.01 -26.34 0.63
N VAL A 225 5.18 -25.75 -0.24
CA VAL A 225 3.70 -25.85 -0.20
C VAL A 225 3.15 -26.24 -1.56
N THR A 226 1.86 -26.57 -1.63
CA THR A 226 1.20 -26.81 -2.92
C THR A 226 0.85 -25.49 -3.61
N ALA A 227 0.86 -25.45 -4.96
CA ALA A 227 0.48 -24.26 -5.73
C ALA A 227 -0.96 -23.81 -5.44
N ASN A 228 -1.85 -24.76 -5.17
CA ASN A 228 -3.24 -24.45 -4.80
C ASN A 228 -3.32 -23.77 -3.42
N TYR A 229 -2.61 -24.31 -2.42
CA TYR A 229 -2.56 -23.71 -1.09
C TYR A 229 -1.97 -22.29 -1.12
N LEU A 230 -0.86 -22.10 -1.84
CA LEU A 230 -0.27 -20.77 -2.04
C LEU A 230 -1.27 -19.81 -2.71
N SER A 231 -1.92 -20.22 -3.80
CA SER A 231 -2.90 -19.40 -4.52
C SER A 231 -4.08 -19.00 -3.64
N GLN A 232 -4.62 -19.96 -2.86
CA GLN A 232 -5.72 -19.70 -1.94
C GLN A 232 -5.31 -18.76 -0.81
N SER A 233 -4.18 -19.00 -0.18
CA SER A 233 -3.65 -18.16 0.90
C SER A 233 -3.40 -16.72 0.45
N VAL A 234 -2.74 -16.55 -0.70
CA VAL A 234 -2.52 -15.23 -1.29
C VAL A 234 -3.85 -14.53 -1.57
N LYS A 235 -4.82 -15.23 -2.17
CA LYS A 235 -6.14 -14.67 -2.48
C LYS A 235 -6.92 -14.31 -1.23
N GLN A 236 -6.87 -15.15 -0.20
CA GLN A 236 -7.56 -14.93 1.08
C GLN A 236 -7.03 -13.67 1.78
N VAL A 237 -5.72 -13.51 1.85
CA VAL A 237 -5.08 -12.39 2.56
C VAL A 237 -5.13 -11.09 1.75
N SER A 238 -4.80 -11.15 0.45
CA SER A 238 -4.65 -9.94 -0.38
C SER A 238 -5.88 -9.63 -1.26
N GLY A 239 -6.84 -10.56 -1.37
CA GLY A 239 -7.96 -10.46 -2.31
C GLY A 239 -7.55 -10.65 -3.79
N ARG A 240 -6.27 -10.93 -4.10
CA ARG A 240 -5.69 -10.97 -5.45
C ARG A 240 -5.14 -12.33 -5.81
N ASN A 241 -5.03 -12.62 -7.10
CA ASN A 241 -4.40 -13.85 -7.56
C ASN A 241 -2.87 -13.78 -7.41
N ALA A 242 -2.25 -14.89 -7.00
CA ALA A 242 -0.80 -14.97 -6.84
C ALA A 242 -0.04 -14.62 -8.13
N LEU A 243 -0.51 -15.08 -9.28
CA LEU A 243 0.10 -14.77 -10.59
C LEU A 243 0.16 -13.25 -10.88
N THR A 244 -0.79 -12.48 -10.36
CA THR A 244 -0.83 -11.03 -10.55
C THR A 244 0.38 -10.35 -9.90
N PHE A 245 0.79 -10.77 -8.70
CA PHE A 245 1.98 -10.24 -8.01
C PHE A 245 3.25 -10.46 -8.84
N ILE A 246 3.42 -11.66 -9.39
CA ILE A 246 4.58 -12.00 -10.24
C ILE A 246 4.59 -11.12 -11.49
N ALA A 247 3.44 -11.01 -12.16
CA ALA A 247 3.33 -10.23 -13.39
C ALA A 247 3.55 -8.72 -13.17
N GLU A 248 3.05 -8.18 -12.08
CA GLU A 248 3.22 -6.76 -11.73
C GLU A 248 4.67 -6.44 -11.39
N ARG A 249 5.37 -7.30 -10.65
CA ARG A 249 6.80 -7.08 -10.35
C ARG A 249 7.63 -7.04 -11.62
N LEU A 250 7.37 -7.99 -12.53
CA LEU A 250 8.06 -8.02 -13.84
C LEU A 250 7.72 -6.80 -14.70
N ALA A 251 6.45 -6.36 -14.70
CA ALA A 251 6.04 -5.16 -15.42
C ALA A 251 6.66 -3.87 -14.84
N THR A 252 6.82 -3.80 -13.53
CA THR A 252 7.49 -2.68 -12.85
C THR A 252 8.96 -2.58 -13.28
N GLU A 253 9.67 -3.71 -13.34
CA GLU A 253 11.04 -3.74 -13.85
C GLU A 253 11.11 -3.33 -15.31
N ALA A 254 10.21 -3.85 -16.14
CA ALA A 254 10.12 -3.48 -17.55
C ALA A 254 9.92 -1.96 -17.74
N LYS A 255 9.02 -1.35 -16.96
CA LYS A 255 8.83 0.11 -16.96
C LYS A 255 10.11 0.85 -16.60
N SER A 256 10.81 0.38 -15.57
CA SER A 256 12.08 0.96 -15.13
C SER A 256 13.13 0.93 -16.24
N LEU A 257 13.33 -0.21 -16.87
CA LEU A 257 14.28 -0.35 -17.98
C LEU A 257 13.91 0.52 -19.17
N LEU A 258 12.61 0.60 -19.51
CA LEU A 258 12.13 1.45 -20.60
C LEU A 258 12.36 2.94 -20.35
N LEU A 259 12.25 3.40 -19.12
CA LEU A 259 12.35 4.82 -18.75
C LEU A 259 13.78 5.29 -18.52
N TYR A 260 14.64 4.41 -17.98
CA TYR A 260 15.91 4.83 -17.42
C TYR A 260 17.13 4.23 -18.15
N THR A 261 16.89 3.48 -19.23
CA THR A 261 17.97 2.94 -20.08
C THR A 261 17.73 3.23 -21.54
N ASN A 262 18.81 3.20 -22.31
CA ASN A 262 18.78 3.30 -23.77
C ASN A 262 18.74 1.94 -24.48
N PHE A 263 18.50 0.85 -23.74
CA PHE A 263 18.44 -0.48 -24.33
C PHE A 263 17.33 -0.57 -25.38
N GLU A 264 17.58 -1.29 -26.44
CA GLU A 264 16.56 -1.62 -27.42
C GLU A 264 15.44 -2.43 -26.76
N ILE A 265 14.22 -2.32 -27.29
CA ILE A 265 13.04 -3.02 -26.72
C ILE A 265 13.28 -4.53 -26.71
N ALA A 266 13.97 -5.04 -27.75
CA ALA A 266 14.33 -6.45 -27.83
C ALA A 266 15.32 -6.85 -26.73
N GLU A 267 16.33 -6.03 -26.47
CA GLU A 267 17.31 -6.25 -25.40
C GLU A 267 16.65 -6.30 -24.03
N ILE A 268 15.71 -5.37 -23.75
CA ILE A 268 14.92 -5.39 -22.51
C ILE A 268 14.14 -6.70 -22.39
N GLY A 269 13.53 -7.16 -23.49
CA GLY A 269 12.83 -8.44 -23.51
C GLY A 269 13.75 -9.60 -23.12
N TYR A 270 14.96 -9.67 -23.68
CA TYR A 270 15.93 -10.72 -23.34
C TYR A 270 16.46 -10.58 -21.91
N GLN A 271 16.77 -9.38 -21.43
CA GLN A 271 17.19 -9.15 -20.04
C GLN A 271 16.13 -9.59 -19.03
N LEU A 272 14.86 -9.41 -19.37
CA LEU A 272 13.75 -9.89 -18.59
C LEU A 272 13.42 -11.38 -18.84
N ASN A 273 14.32 -12.12 -19.49
CA ASN A 273 14.19 -13.55 -19.76
C ASN A 273 12.94 -13.94 -20.59
N PHE A 274 12.57 -13.10 -21.58
CA PHE A 274 11.62 -13.51 -22.61
C PHE A 274 12.37 -14.19 -23.76
N SER A 275 11.86 -15.30 -24.24
CA SER A 275 12.44 -16.03 -25.35
C SER A 275 12.30 -15.29 -26.69
N ASP A 276 11.36 -14.36 -26.79
CA ASP A 276 11.02 -13.60 -28.00
C ASP A 276 10.55 -12.19 -27.59
N PRO A 277 11.12 -11.12 -28.20
CA PRO A 277 10.67 -9.74 -27.98
C PRO A 277 9.17 -9.52 -28.26
N THR A 278 8.57 -10.28 -29.15
CA THR A 278 7.13 -10.21 -29.42
C THR A 278 6.34 -10.64 -28.18
N ASN A 279 6.78 -11.66 -27.48
CA ASN A 279 6.15 -12.13 -26.23
C ASN A 279 6.29 -11.08 -25.11
N PHE A 280 7.43 -10.42 -25.03
CA PHE A 280 7.62 -9.27 -24.16
C PHE A 280 6.63 -8.15 -24.49
N GLY A 281 6.51 -7.78 -25.75
CA GLY A 281 5.59 -6.74 -26.22
C GLY A 281 4.13 -7.04 -25.84
N LYS A 282 3.68 -8.29 -26.07
CA LYS A 282 2.33 -8.75 -25.69
C LYS A 282 2.11 -8.73 -24.18
N PHE A 283 3.09 -9.24 -23.40
CA PHE A 283 3.04 -9.21 -21.95
C PHE A 283 2.93 -7.78 -21.43
N PHE A 284 3.82 -6.89 -21.85
CA PHE A 284 3.87 -5.52 -21.40
C PHE A 284 2.56 -4.77 -21.73
N LYS A 285 2.07 -4.90 -22.97
CA LYS A 285 0.78 -4.29 -23.37
C LYS A 285 -0.39 -4.81 -22.54
N LYS A 286 -0.41 -6.09 -22.21
CA LYS A 286 -1.44 -6.68 -21.34
C LYS A 286 -1.40 -6.12 -19.93
N GLN A 287 -0.21 -5.89 -19.36
CA GLN A 287 -0.04 -5.41 -17.99
C GLN A 287 -0.20 -3.88 -17.85
N VAL A 288 0.25 -3.12 -18.85
CA VAL A 288 0.39 -1.67 -18.79
C VAL A 288 -0.65 -0.93 -19.65
N GLY A 289 -1.27 -1.62 -20.59
CA GLY A 289 -2.24 -1.03 -21.53
C GLY A 289 -1.59 -0.39 -22.77
N LEU A 290 -0.28 -0.13 -22.76
CA LEU A 290 0.47 0.48 -23.86
C LEU A 290 1.56 -0.49 -24.37
N SER A 291 1.94 -0.35 -25.65
CA SER A 291 3.12 -1.06 -26.14
C SER A 291 4.38 -0.49 -25.48
N PRO A 292 5.51 -1.28 -25.36
CA PRO A 292 6.78 -0.78 -24.83
C PRO A 292 7.26 0.51 -25.52
N SER A 293 7.14 0.59 -26.84
CA SER A 293 7.55 1.76 -27.63
C SER A 293 6.67 2.98 -27.34
N ALA A 294 5.35 2.79 -27.20
CA ALA A 294 4.44 3.87 -26.87
C ALA A 294 4.67 4.37 -25.43
N PHE A 295 4.94 3.46 -24.49
CA PHE A 295 5.24 3.80 -23.10
C PHE A 295 6.55 4.58 -22.97
N ARG A 296 7.60 4.21 -23.73
CA ARG A 296 8.88 4.93 -23.73
C ARG A 296 8.74 6.36 -24.24
N LYS A 297 7.89 6.60 -25.25
CA LYS A 297 7.66 7.94 -25.81
C LYS A 297 6.78 8.83 -24.93
N HIS A 298 5.81 8.24 -24.27
CA HIS A 298 4.80 8.94 -23.45
C HIS A 298 4.60 8.19 -22.13
N PRO A 299 5.55 8.27 -21.18
CA PRO A 299 5.40 7.65 -19.87
C PRO A 299 4.23 8.31 -19.13
N ARG A 300 3.31 7.49 -18.67
CA ARG A 300 2.18 7.91 -17.83
C ARG A 300 2.54 7.76 -16.36
#